data_8f7dcf11583ad545c45ccec0cb7a0e70
#
_entry.id   8f7dcf11583ad545c45ccec0cb7a0e70
#
_cell.length_a   1.000
_cell.length_b   1.000
_cell.length_c   1.000
_cell.angle_alpha   90.00
_cell.angle_beta   90.00
_cell.angle_gamma   90.00
#
_symmetry.space_group_name_H-M   'P 1'
#
loop_
_entity.id
_entity.type
_entity.pdbx_description
1 polymer ?
#
loop_
_entity_poly.entity_id
_entity_poly.type
_entity_poly.pdbx_seq_one_letter_code
_entity_poly.pdbx_strand_id
1 'polypeptide(L)'
;ILIMLFCPIMFINGAYTINSGEMSSGLGIISEHIQYASYAGAIGMVVFAPFMQRVLAVRRPKMMLMTGFILLFWLSYICAITDSWLLLMLCSLITGFIRMALTLVNLFALILYAFKIEASDIITPGAEATDPVVADKNDQAKGLTQPIIYLFFMLFAQAGNSLTAWLAYEYEWQYVYYYMMGMLMLSIVVVLSTMKYQRHLKKLNFNLRQFGDVIAASLMMMAGSFILIYGKTLDWFDNYYIRLAAILFLLSTAALIFIEGNLKHPYLKLGVFKQKNVIFASITFIMLMMINCSAMFVSVFTSISMKIDNFQNAMLGNYSLVGYVIGAILCMILSAFKVPFKYIFAFGFSFITAYAIYMYFQYQSMGLYEHMIWATILRSTGMMILYTMCAVLGSIRLPLKYMSSWIFVMLFARSIIGPTVGTAIYSNLLNERQQHYMATLSTGVDLMNPEIAGSFNQTVKGSQFMQGHSAETATTLATMQVSGRIQVQAMLSALKEITGWTIFASILFIIIV
;
A
#
# COMPACT_ATOMS: atom_id res chain seq x y z
N ILE A 1 -13.89 -22.60 -4.64
CA ILE A 1 -14.07 -21.86 -5.90
C ILE A 1 -14.02 -20.35 -5.65
N LEU A 2 -14.95 -19.76 -4.87
CA LEU A 2 -14.96 -18.31 -4.60
C LEU A 2 -13.66 -17.80 -3.99
N ILE A 3 -13.01 -18.58 -3.13
CA ILE A 3 -11.68 -18.26 -2.57
C ILE A 3 -10.62 -18.23 -3.65
N MET A 4 -10.63 -19.19 -4.59
CA MET A 4 -9.69 -19.21 -5.71
C MET A 4 -9.83 -18.01 -6.64
N LEU A 5 -11.05 -17.46 -6.80
CA LEU A 5 -11.27 -16.26 -7.62
C LEU A 5 -10.66 -14.98 -7.01
N PHE A 6 -10.28 -14.98 -5.72
CA PHE A 6 -9.53 -13.88 -5.14
C PHE A 6 -8.05 -13.86 -5.58
N CYS A 7 -7.46 -15.00 -5.91
CA CYS A 7 -6.06 -15.07 -6.31
C CYS A 7 -5.72 -14.09 -7.45
N PRO A 8 -6.36 -14.13 -8.63
CA PRO A 8 -6.03 -13.22 -9.71
C PRO A 8 -6.35 -11.75 -9.37
N ILE A 9 -7.39 -11.51 -8.55
CA ILE A 9 -7.78 -10.16 -8.15
C ILE A 9 -6.71 -9.52 -7.25
N MET A 10 -6.10 -10.29 -6.34
CA MET A 10 -5.09 -9.78 -5.39
C MET A 10 -3.68 -9.75 -5.99
N PHE A 11 -3.40 -10.65 -6.94
CA PHE A 11 -2.10 -10.79 -7.57
C PHE A 11 -1.61 -9.52 -8.30
N ILE A 12 -2.51 -8.74 -8.89
CA ILE A 12 -2.21 -7.52 -9.66
C ILE A 12 -1.41 -6.48 -8.86
N ASN A 13 -1.59 -6.41 -7.54
CA ASN A 13 -0.87 -5.44 -6.70
C ASN A 13 0.64 -5.67 -6.66
N GLY A 14 1.08 -6.91 -6.67
CA GLY A 14 2.49 -7.25 -6.53
C GLY A 14 3.34 -6.76 -7.71
N ALA A 15 2.76 -6.65 -8.90
CA ALA A 15 3.48 -6.22 -10.09
C ALA A 15 4.18 -4.87 -9.91
N TYR A 16 3.49 -3.88 -9.32
CA TYR A 16 4.02 -2.52 -9.18
C TYR A 16 4.79 -2.27 -7.89
N THR A 17 4.41 -2.93 -6.80
CA THR A 17 4.96 -2.59 -5.46
C THR A 17 6.31 -3.23 -5.20
N ILE A 18 6.51 -4.47 -5.64
CA ILE A 18 7.74 -5.23 -5.37
C ILE A 18 8.72 -5.14 -6.53
N ASN A 19 8.22 -5.20 -7.75
CA ASN A 19 9.06 -5.26 -8.96
C ASN A 19 9.31 -3.86 -9.56
N SER A 20 9.18 -2.80 -8.77
CA SER A 20 9.39 -1.43 -9.28
C SER A 20 10.80 -1.20 -9.82
N GLY A 21 11.82 -1.84 -9.24
CA GLY A 21 13.21 -1.77 -9.69
C GLY A 21 13.42 -2.45 -11.04
N GLU A 22 12.93 -3.68 -11.18
CA GLU A 22 13.02 -4.47 -12.42
C GLU A 22 12.24 -3.81 -13.57
N MET A 23 11.03 -3.30 -13.26
CA MET A 23 10.23 -2.57 -14.24
C MET A 23 10.88 -1.26 -14.67
N SER A 24 11.44 -0.47 -13.74
CA SER A 24 12.09 0.79 -14.08
C SER A 24 13.35 0.57 -14.91
N SER A 25 14.15 -0.44 -14.59
CA SER A 25 15.34 -0.80 -15.37
C SER A 25 14.98 -1.39 -16.74
N GLY A 26 13.97 -2.25 -16.82
CA GLY A 26 13.52 -2.86 -18.07
C GLY A 26 12.87 -1.88 -19.05
N LEU A 27 12.14 -0.89 -18.54
CA LEU A 27 11.52 0.16 -19.35
C LEU A 27 12.43 1.39 -19.56
N GLY A 28 13.57 1.48 -18.87
CA GLY A 28 14.45 2.65 -18.93
C GLY A 28 13.82 3.94 -18.38
N ILE A 29 12.88 3.83 -17.44
CA ILE A 29 12.16 4.94 -16.83
C ILE A 29 12.50 5.08 -15.35
N ILE A 30 12.25 6.27 -14.80
CA ILE A 30 12.48 6.51 -13.36
C ILE A 30 11.47 5.74 -12.49
N SER A 31 11.90 5.31 -11.30
CA SER A 31 11.10 4.52 -10.38
C SER A 31 9.81 5.23 -9.92
N GLU A 32 9.80 6.57 -9.90
CA GLU A 32 8.65 7.39 -9.57
C GLU A 32 7.48 7.19 -10.54
N HIS A 33 7.74 6.89 -11.81
CA HIS A 33 6.68 6.58 -12.77
C HIS A 33 5.96 5.27 -12.44
N ILE A 34 6.71 4.25 -12.02
CA ILE A 34 6.12 2.97 -11.59
C ILE A 34 5.36 3.13 -10.28
N GLN A 35 5.94 3.89 -9.35
CA GLN A 35 5.27 4.21 -8.09
C GLN A 35 3.95 4.96 -8.31
N TYR A 36 3.95 5.94 -9.23
CA TYR A 36 2.76 6.68 -9.61
C TYR A 36 1.69 5.79 -10.25
N ALA A 37 2.08 4.84 -11.11
CA ALA A 37 1.18 3.84 -11.67
C ALA A 37 0.56 2.94 -10.58
N SER A 38 1.34 2.56 -9.55
CA SER A 38 0.84 1.82 -8.39
C SER A 38 -0.24 2.61 -7.63
N TYR A 39 0.00 3.89 -7.37
CA TYR A 39 -1.00 4.76 -6.73
C TYR A 39 -2.22 5.02 -7.62
N ALA A 40 -2.06 5.10 -8.95
CA ALA A 40 -3.19 5.19 -9.87
C ALA A 40 -4.14 3.99 -9.72
N GLY A 41 -3.60 2.78 -9.56
CA GLY A 41 -4.40 1.58 -9.25
C GLY A 41 -5.14 1.68 -7.92
N ALA A 42 -4.49 2.20 -6.86
CA ALA A 42 -5.14 2.46 -5.59
C ALA A 42 -6.26 3.52 -5.69
N ILE A 43 -6.04 4.58 -6.46
CA ILE A 43 -7.03 5.63 -6.75
C ILE A 43 -8.26 5.04 -7.45
N GLY A 44 -8.05 4.19 -8.46
CA GLY A 44 -9.13 3.47 -9.13
C GLY A 44 -10.01 2.69 -8.16
N MET A 45 -9.40 1.98 -7.19
CA MET A 45 -10.16 1.27 -6.15
C MET A 45 -10.96 2.20 -5.24
N VAL A 46 -10.39 3.32 -4.82
CA VAL A 46 -11.06 4.30 -3.95
C VAL A 46 -12.26 4.91 -4.65
N VAL A 47 -12.08 5.32 -5.90
CA VAL A 47 -13.13 5.96 -6.70
C VAL A 47 -14.31 5.01 -6.95
N PHE A 48 -14.10 3.71 -6.99
CA PHE A 48 -15.19 2.74 -7.11
C PHE A 48 -15.99 2.57 -5.80
N ALA A 49 -15.41 2.79 -4.64
CA ALA A 49 -16.03 2.46 -3.35
C ALA A 49 -17.45 3.02 -3.11
N PRO A 50 -17.83 4.25 -3.49
CA PRO A 50 -19.19 4.76 -3.32
C PRO A 50 -20.26 3.99 -4.12
N PHE A 51 -19.88 3.28 -5.18
CA PHE A 51 -20.79 2.44 -5.95
C PHE A 51 -21.11 1.08 -5.29
N MET A 52 -20.45 0.75 -4.18
CA MET A 52 -20.59 -0.53 -3.49
C MET A 52 -22.06 -0.92 -3.25
N GLN A 53 -22.88 -0.03 -2.72
CA GLN A 53 -24.29 -0.34 -2.41
C GLN A 53 -25.10 -0.72 -3.67
N ARG A 54 -24.76 -0.15 -4.82
CA ARG A 54 -25.41 -0.47 -6.09
C ARG A 54 -24.96 -1.82 -6.63
N VAL A 55 -23.67 -2.11 -6.48
CA VAL A 55 -23.09 -3.38 -6.89
C VAL A 55 -23.65 -4.52 -6.04
N LEU A 56 -23.78 -4.33 -4.74
CA LEU A 56 -24.40 -5.30 -3.84
C LEU A 56 -25.89 -5.57 -4.19
N ALA A 57 -26.60 -4.58 -4.75
CA ALA A 57 -27.96 -4.75 -5.22
C ALA A 57 -28.07 -5.55 -6.54
N VAL A 58 -26.94 -5.79 -7.22
CA VAL A 58 -26.92 -6.57 -8.47
C VAL A 58 -26.93 -8.05 -8.17
N ARG A 59 -28.07 -8.69 -8.42
CA ARG A 59 -28.26 -10.13 -8.22
C ARG A 59 -27.63 -11.02 -9.31
N ARG A 60 -26.64 -10.52 -10.10
CA ARG A 60 -26.01 -11.25 -11.22
C ARG A 60 -24.49 -11.31 -11.06
N PRO A 61 -23.94 -12.03 -10.07
CA PRO A 61 -22.50 -12.06 -9.86
C PRO A 61 -21.74 -12.63 -11.07
N LYS A 62 -22.29 -13.63 -11.74
CA LYS A 62 -21.66 -14.28 -12.90
C LYS A 62 -21.32 -13.30 -14.03
N MET A 63 -22.28 -12.46 -14.45
CA MET A 63 -22.04 -11.49 -15.53
C MET A 63 -20.97 -10.46 -15.16
N MET A 64 -21.02 -9.91 -13.94
CA MET A 64 -20.04 -8.93 -13.48
C MET A 64 -18.64 -9.54 -13.35
N LEU A 65 -18.52 -10.77 -12.83
CA LEU A 65 -17.26 -11.47 -12.73
C LEU A 65 -16.68 -11.75 -14.11
N MET A 66 -17.49 -12.25 -15.04
CA MET A 66 -17.06 -12.52 -16.41
C MET A 66 -16.56 -11.28 -17.14
N THR A 67 -17.37 -10.24 -17.18
CA THR A 67 -17.00 -8.98 -17.87
C THR A 67 -15.77 -8.35 -17.23
N GLY A 68 -15.69 -8.38 -15.89
CA GLY A 68 -14.55 -7.84 -15.17
C GLY A 68 -13.25 -8.62 -15.44
N PHE A 69 -13.27 -9.95 -15.44
CA PHE A 69 -12.09 -10.76 -15.75
C PHE A 69 -11.64 -10.61 -17.21
N ILE A 70 -12.56 -10.52 -18.17
CA ILE A 70 -12.23 -10.27 -19.58
C ILE A 70 -11.56 -8.88 -19.73
N LEU A 71 -12.10 -7.84 -19.08
CA LEU A 71 -11.49 -6.51 -19.12
C LEU A 71 -10.11 -6.49 -18.45
N LEU A 72 -9.94 -7.16 -17.30
CA LEU A 72 -8.62 -7.28 -16.66
C LEU A 72 -7.62 -8.03 -17.53
N PHE A 73 -8.07 -9.06 -18.26
CA PHE A 73 -7.21 -9.78 -19.20
C PHE A 73 -6.65 -8.86 -20.30
N TRP A 74 -7.52 -8.08 -20.94
CA TRP A 74 -7.09 -7.12 -21.97
C TRP A 74 -6.20 -6.02 -21.43
N LEU A 75 -6.51 -5.47 -20.25
CA LEU A 75 -5.66 -4.46 -19.60
C LEU A 75 -4.29 -5.01 -19.25
N SER A 76 -4.22 -6.25 -18.75
CA SER A 76 -2.95 -6.93 -18.47
C SER A 76 -2.11 -7.15 -19.72
N TYR A 77 -2.75 -7.51 -20.83
CA TYR A 77 -2.08 -7.64 -22.12
C TYR A 77 -1.48 -6.31 -22.60
N ILE A 78 -2.24 -5.22 -22.47
CA ILE A 78 -1.74 -3.88 -22.82
C ILE A 78 -0.56 -3.49 -21.93
N CYS A 79 -0.65 -3.76 -20.60
CA CYS A 79 0.45 -3.47 -19.67
C CYS A 79 1.71 -4.29 -19.95
N ALA A 80 1.58 -5.52 -20.48
CA ALA A 80 2.72 -6.36 -20.80
C ALA A 80 3.53 -5.88 -22.02
N ILE A 81 2.87 -5.19 -22.97
CA ILE A 81 3.48 -4.80 -24.25
C ILE A 81 3.87 -3.29 -24.27
N THR A 82 3.29 -2.50 -23.37
CA THR A 82 3.48 -1.04 -23.45
C THR A 82 4.82 -0.58 -22.90
N ASP A 83 5.48 0.31 -23.63
CA ASP A 83 6.68 1.04 -23.19
C ASP A 83 6.33 2.44 -22.66
N SER A 84 5.07 2.87 -22.78
CA SER A 84 4.63 4.20 -22.37
C SER A 84 4.15 4.19 -20.90
N TRP A 85 4.83 4.94 -20.03
CA TRP A 85 4.45 5.09 -18.64
C TRP A 85 3.06 5.71 -18.43
N LEU A 86 2.64 6.62 -19.33
CA LEU A 86 1.29 7.21 -19.29
C LEU A 86 0.20 6.17 -19.54
N LEU A 87 0.40 5.29 -20.52
CA LEU A 87 -0.54 4.22 -20.81
C LEU A 87 -0.58 3.21 -19.67
N LEU A 88 0.57 2.89 -19.09
CA LEU A 88 0.67 2.03 -17.91
C LEU A 88 -0.13 2.59 -16.71
N MET A 89 -0.01 3.90 -16.46
CA MET A 89 -0.76 4.61 -15.41
C MET A 89 -2.27 4.57 -15.66
N LEU A 90 -2.73 4.84 -16.88
CA LEU A 90 -4.15 4.80 -17.22
C LEU A 90 -4.72 3.39 -17.10
N CYS A 91 -4.01 2.40 -17.60
CA CYS A 91 -4.39 0.99 -17.44
C CYS A 91 -4.46 0.59 -15.97
N SER A 92 -3.52 1.03 -15.15
CA SER A 92 -3.51 0.76 -13.71
C SER A 92 -4.72 1.37 -13.00
N LEU A 93 -5.09 2.61 -13.33
CA LEU A 93 -6.28 3.27 -12.77
C LEU A 93 -7.57 2.50 -13.11
N ILE A 94 -7.74 2.09 -14.36
CA ILE A 94 -8.91 1.31 -14.80
C ILE A 94 -8.89 -0.08 -14.16
N THR A 95 -7.73 -0.71 -14.09
CA THR A 95 -7.54 -2.01 -13.42
C THR A 95 -7.94 -1.93 -11.95
N GLY A 96 -7.54 -0.88 -11.23
CA GLY A 96 -7.93 -0.65 -9.84
C GLY A 96 -9.45 -0.52 -9.66
N PHE A 97 -10.11 0.22 -10.55
CA PHE A 97 -11.56 0.39 -10.55
C PHE A 97 -12.30 -0.94 -10.74
N ILE A 98 -11.92 -1.73 -11.76
CA ILE A 98 -12.53 -3.03 -12.04
C ILE A 98 -12.23 -4.01 -10.90
N ARG A 99 -11.02 -4.01 -10.39
CA ARG A 99 -10.58 -4.88 -9.30
C ARG A 99 -11.39 -4.68 -8.04
N MET A 100 -11.69 -3.43 -7.66
CA MET A 100 -12.55 -3.16 -6.50
C MET A 100 -13.97 -3.71 -6.71
N ALA A 101 -14.52 -3.56 -7.92
CA ALA A 101 -15.81 -4.14 -8.28
C ALA A 101 -15.82 -5.67 -8.09
N LEU A 102 -14.82 -6.36 -8.63
CA LEU A 102 -14.70 -7.82 -8.53
C LEU A 102 -14.49 -8.28 -7.08
N THR A 103 -13.65 -7.58 -6.32
CA THR A 103 -13.40 -7.87 -4.90
C THR A 103 -14.71 -7.83 -4.11
N LEU A 104 -15.52 -6.78 -4.30
CA LEU A 104 -16.79 -6.63 -3.59
C LEU A 104 -17.82 -7.69 -3.99
N VAL A 105 -17.96 -7.96 -5.28
CA VAL A 105 -18.88 -9.00 -5.78
C VAL A 105 -18.51 -10.38 -5.25
N ASN A 106 -17.22 -10.72 -5.29
CA ASN A 106 -16.74 -12.02 -4.86
C ASN A 106 -16.79 -12.17 -3.33
N LEU A 107 -16.43 -11.12 -2.57
CA LEU A 107 -16.55 -11.10 -1.11
C LEU A 107 -18.02 -11.26 -0.67
N PHE A 108 -18.93 -10.54 -1.32
CA PHE A 108 -20.35 -10.63 -1.01
C PHE A 108 -20.90 -12.03 -1.29
N ALA A 109 -20.54 -12.62 -2.46
CA ALA A 109 -20.90 -13.99 -2.78
C ALA A 109 -20.35 -14.99 -1.76
N LEU A 110 -19.12 -14.79 -1.28
CA LEU A 110 -18.49 -15.63 -0.25
C LEU A 110 -19.25 -15.53 1.09
N ILE A 111 -19.61 -14.33 1.53
CA ILE A 111 -20.33 -14.10 2.79
C ILE A 111 -21.71 -14.76 2.72
N LEU A 112 -22.46 -14.56 1.64
CA LEU A 112 -23.78 -15.18 1.46
C LEU A 112 -23.69 -16.71 1.52
N TYR A 113 -22.68 -17.29 0.87
CA TYR A 113 -22.50 -18.73 0.84
C TYR A 113 -22.02 -19.30 2.20
N ALA A 114 -21.07 -18.63 2.85
CA ALA A 114 -20.47 -19.09 4.11
C ALA A 114 -21.48 -19.03 5.28
N PHE A 115 -22.29 -17.99 5.34
CA PHE A 115 -23.23 -17.79 6.44
C PHE A 115 -24.66 -18.24 6.13
N LYS A 116 -24.92 -18.76 4.92
CA LYS A 116 -26.25 -19.19 4.45
C LYS A 116 -27.35 -18.13 4.65
N ILE A 117 -26.95 -16.86 4.57
CA ILE A 117 -27.87 -15.71 4.74
C ILE A 117 -28.53 -15.44 3.40
N GLU A 118 -29.86 -15.28 3.38
CA GLU A 118 -30.55 -14.84 2.17
C GLU A 118 -30.20 -13.37 1.87
N ALA A 119 -30.00 -13.06 0.58
CA ALA A 119 -29.65 -11.71 0.14
C ALA A 119 -30.70 -10.64 0.54
N SER A 120 -31.93 -11.06 0.81
CA SER A 120 -33.01 -10.23 1.33
C SER A 120 -32.73 -9.68 2.72
N ASP A 121 -32.06 -10.45 3.58
CA ASP A 121 -31.83 -10.09 4.99
C ASP A 121 -30.72 -9.06 5.16
N ILE A 122 -29.80 -8.97 4.19
CA ILE A 122 -28.71 -7.98 4.20
C ILE A 122 -29.14 -6.65 3.56
N ILE A 123 -30.13 -6.68 2.64
CA ILE A 123 -30.52 -5.54 1.80
C ILE A 123 -31.76 -4.81 2.33
N THR A 124 -32.40 -5.31 3.35
CA THR A 124 -33.58 -4.62 3.94
C THR A 124 -33.15 -3.30 4.59
N PRO A 125 -33.61 -2.15 4.03
CA PRO A 125 -33.27 -0.82 4.55
C PRO A 125 -34.00 -0.46 5.85
N GLY A 126 -34.32 -1.42 6.68
CA GLY A 126 -35.18 -1.22 7.85
C GLY A 126 -34.68 -1.77 9.17
N ALA A 127 -33.61 -2.52 9.15
CA ALA A 127 -32.98 -3.01 10.39
C ALA A 127 -31.93 -2.01 10.93
N GLU A 128 -32.30 -0.75 11.11
CA GLU A 128 -31.67 0.05 12.15
C GLU A 128 -32.05 -0.65 13.44
N ALA A 129 -31.08 -1.32 14.07
CA ALA A 129 -31.31 -1.93 15.37
C ALA A 129 -31.65 -0.81 16.36
N THR A 130 -32.96 -0.61 16.56
CA THR A 130 -33.50 0.36 17.51
C THR A 130 -33.19 -0.04 18.95
N ASP A 131 -32.90 -1.34 19.16
CA ASP A 131 -32.51 -1.85 20.49
C ASP A 131 -31.00 -1.75 20.70
N PRO A 132 -30.55 -1.04 21.75
CA PRO A 132 -29.12 -0.87 22.07
C PRO A 132 -28.39 -2.21 22.32
N VAL A 133 -29.09 -3.24 22.80
CA VAL A 133 -28.53 -4.58 23.03
C VAL A 133 -28.20 -5.32 21.74
N VAL A 134 -29.04 -5.17 20.70
CA VAL A 134 -28.81 -5.77 19.38
C VAL A 134 -27.69 -5.04 18.66
N ALA A 135 -27.61 -3.72 18.80
CA ALA A 135 -26.51 -2.92 18.26
C ALA A 135 -25.17 -3.34 18.87
N ASP A 136 -25.09 -3.56 20.17
CA ASP A 136 -23.87 -3.96 20.89
C ASP A 136 -23.41 -5.37 20.47
N LYS A 137 -24.34 -6.31 20.26
CA LYS A 137 -24.04 -7.65 19.75
C LYS A 137 -23.49 -7.60 18.32
N ASN A 138 -24.09 -6.77 17.46
CA ASN A 138 -23.63 -6.58 16.08
C ASN A 138 -22.23 -5.95 16.02
N ASP A 139 -21.94 -4.98 16.89
CA ASP A 139 -20.62 -4.34 16.94
C ASP A 139 -19.55 -5.30 17.48
N GLN A 140 -19.90 -6.15 18.45
CA GLN A 140 -19.01 -7.23 18.92
C GLN A 140 -18.76 -8.28 17.83
N ALA A 141 -19.80 -8.66 17.08
CA ALA A 141 -19.65 -9.58 15.95
C ALA A 141 -18.72 -9.00 14.86
N LYS A 142 -18.79 -7.70 14.57
CA LYS A 142 -17.84 -7.04 13.66
C LYS A 142 -16.40 -7.13 14.18
N GLY A 143 -16.18 -6.91 15.47
CA GLY A 143 -14.86 -7.03 16.11
C GLY A 143 -14.25 -8.43 16.02
N LEU A 144 -15.07 -9.48 15.94
CA LEU A 144 -14.61 -10.86 15.79
C LEU A 144 -14.44 -11.29 14.32
N THR A 145 -15.32 -10.85 13.43
CA THR A 145 -15.31 -11.28 12.01
C THR A 145 -14.34 -10.48 11.15
N GLN A 146 -14.18 -9.19 11.43
CA GLN A 146 -13.33 -8.30 10.64
C GLN A 146 -11.85 -8.71 10.62
N PRO A 147 -11.22 -9.13 11.75
CA PRO A 147 -9.85 -9.61 11.75
C PRO A 147 -9.64 -10.82 10.82
N ILE A 148 -10.61 -11.73 10.74
CA ILE A 148 -10.54 -12.91 9.88
C ILE A 148 -10.58 -12.50 8.40
N ILE A 149 -11.47 -11.58 8.04
CA ILE A 149 -11.59 -11.07 6.67
C ILE A 149 -10.30 -10.36 6.25
N TYR A 150 -9.75 -9.49 7.11
CA TYR A 150 -8.51 -8.80 6.80
C TYR A 150 -7.30 -9.72 6.76
N LEU A 151 -7.22 -10.71 7.65
CA LEU A 151 -6.19 -11.72 7.61
C LEU A 151 -6.20 -12.45 6.26
N PHE A 152 -7.38 -12.85 5.79
CA PHE A 152 -7.55 -13.48 4.49
C PHE A 152 -7.01 -12.59 3.35
N PHE A 153 -7.37 -11.30 3.33
CA PHE A 153 -6.85 -10.38 2.32
C PHE A 153 -5.33 -10.20 2.39
N MET A 154 -4.76 -10.09 3.59
CA MET A 154 -3.31 -9.93 3.76
C MET A 154 -2.54 -11.19 3.35
N LEU A 155 -3.07 -12.38 3.63
CA LEU A 155 -2.48 -13.65 3.17
C LEU A 155 -2.40 -13.71 1.64
N PHE A 156 -3.51 -13.42 0.95
CA PHE A 156 -3.53 -13.42 -0.52
C PHE A 156 -2.66 -12.33 -1.13
N ALA A 157 -2.65 -11.14 -0.54
CA ALA A 157 -1.78 -10.05 -1.00
C ALA A 157 -0.31 -10.42 -0.88
N GLN A 158 0.11 -11.00 0.25
CA GLN A 158 1.50 -11.40 0.46
C GLN A 158 1.91 -12.58 -0.43
N ALA A 159 1.05 -13.58 -0.59
CA ALA A 159 1.29 -14.67 -1.52
C ALA A 159 1.44 -14.17 -2.96
N GLY A 160 0.60 -13.21 -3.36
CA GLY A 160 0.73 -12.52 -4.66
C GLY A 160 2.06 -11.78 -4.80
N ASN A 161 2.47 -11.05 -3.78
CA ASN A 161 3.75 -10.33 -3.76
C ASN A 161 4.95 -11.26 -3.94
N SER A 162 4.98 -12.38 -3.20
CA SER A 162 6.08 -13.34 -3.28
C SER A 162 6.16 -14.03 -4.64
N LEU A 163 4.99 -14.37 -5.21
CA LEU A 163 4.93 -15.01 -6.51
C LEU A 163 5.33 -14.06 -7.65
N THR A 164 4.92 -12.78 -7.58
CA THR A 164 5.34 -11.77 -8.56
C THR A 164 6.84 -11.49 -8.48
N ALA A 165 7.42 -11.43 -7.28
CA ALA A 165 8.84 -11.25 -7.10
C ALA A 165 9.66 -12.44 -7.66
N TRP A 166 9.19 -13.66 -7.42
CA TRP A 166 9.81 -14.85 -7.97
C TRP A 166 9.78 -14.88 -9.51
N LEU A 167 8.63 -14.54 -10.10
CA LEU A 167 8.49 -14.49 -11.56
C LEU A 167 9.40 -13.43 -12.19
N ALA A 168 9.50 -12.25 -11.59
CA ALA A 168 10.36 -11.19 -12.10
C ALA A 168 11.86 -11.47 -11.90
N TYR A 169 12.24 -12.25 -10.89
CA TYR A 169 13.61 -12.69 -10.64
C TYR A 169 14.07 -13.78 -11.61
N GLU A 170 13.24 -14.82 -11.84
CA GLU A 170 13.58 -15.96 -12.69
C GLU A 170 13.45 -15.63 -14.18
N TYR A 171 12.50 -14.77 -14.51
CA TYR A 171 12.18 -14.35 -15.87
C TYR A 171 12.24 -12.83 -15.97
N GLU A 172 11.65 -12.26 -17.02
CA GLU A 172 11.48 -10.82 -17.16
C GLU A 172 10.20 -10.35 -16.46
N TRP A 173 10.13 -9.04 -16.11
CA TRP A 173 8.98 -8.45 -15.42
C TRP A 173 7.65 -8.60 -16.18
N GLN A 174 7.67 -8.70 -17.53
CA GLN A 174 6.50 -8.91 -18.37
C GLN A 174 5.81 -10.25 -18.10
N TYR A 175 6.56 -11.29 -17.68
CA TYR A 175 6.00 -12.60 -17.37
C TYR A 175 5.02 -12.57 -16.19
N VAL A 176 5.12 -11.60 -15.33
CA VAL A 176 4.12 -11.35 -14.26
C VAL A 176 2.74 -11.12 -14.86
N TYR A 177 2.66 -10.32 -15.92
CA TYR A 177 1.38 -10.06 -16.62
C TYR A 177 0.90 -11.26 -17.42
N TYR A 178 1.78 -12.00 -18.09
CA TYR A 178 1.42 -13.22 -18.82
C TYR A 178 0.90 -14.29 -17.88
N TYR A 179 1.53 -14.49 -16.73
CA TYR A 179 1.05 -15.39 -15.69
C TYR A 179 -0.34 -14.98 -15.17
N MET A 180 -0.52 -13.70 -14.93
CA MET A 180 -1.81 -13.15 -14.50
C MET A 180 -2.91 -13.38 -15.56
N MET A 181 -2.60 -13.19 -16.83
CA MET A 181 -3.52 -13.50 -17.92
C MET A 181 -3.93 -14.97 -17.91
N GLY A 182 -3.00 -15.89 -17.67
CA GLY A 182 -3.28 -17.32 -17.49
C GLY A 182 -4.23 -17.59 -16.32
N MET A 183 -3.99 -16.97 -15.17
CA MET A 183 -4.88 -17.10 -14.01
C MET A 183 -6.27 -16.51 -14.26
N LEU A 184 -6.38 -15.39 -14.98
CA LEU A 184 -7.65 -14.78 -15.36
C LEU A 184 -8.43 -15.68 -16.33
N MET A 185 -7.78 -16.27 -17.32
CA MET A 185 -8.41 -17.25 -18.23
C MET A 185 -8.94 -18.46 -17.47
N LEU A 186 -8.14 -19.03 -16.56
CA LEU A 186 -8.58 -20.13 -15.71
C LEU A 186 -9.80 -19.72 -14.86
N SER A 187 -9.80 -18.52 -14.30
CA SER A 187 -10.92 -17.98 -13.51
C SER A 187 -12.18 -17.80 -14.36
N ILE A 188 -12.05 -17.37 -15.61
CA ILE A 188 -13.17 -17.28 -16.56
C ILE A 188 -13.79 -18.67 -16.79
N VAL A 189 -12.95 -19.68 -17.07
CA VAL A 189 -13.40 -21.07 -17.26
C VAL A 189 -14.11 -21.60 -16.01
N VAL A 190 -13.56 -21.35 -14.82
CA VAL A 190 -14.16 -21.76 -13.54
C VAL A 190 -15.52 -21.09 -13.33
N VAL A 191 -15.66 -19.79 -13.58
CA VAL A 191 -16.95 -19.07 -13.45
C VAL A 191 -17.98 -19.57 -14.46
N LEU A 192 -17.55 -19.87 -15.70
CA LEU A 192 -18.43 -20.41 -16.74
C LEU A 192 -18.98 -21.77 -16.34
N SER A 193 -18.13 -22.67 -15.85
CA SER A 193 -18.49 -24.07 -15.53
C SER A 193 -19.27 -24.20 -14.23
N THR A 194 -18.99 -23.39 -13.22
CA THR A 194 -19.54 -23.58 -11.86
C THR A 194 -20.72 -22.70 -11.51
N MET A 195 -20.80 -21.48 -12.06
CA MET A 195 -21.86 -20.55 -11.70
C MET A 195 -23.06 -20.67 -12.65
N LYS A 196 -24.24 -20.89 -12.08
CA LYS A 196 -25.50 -20.88 -12.84
C LYS A 196 -25.86 -19.47 -13.28
N TYR A 197 -26.36 -19.34 -14.49
CA TYR A 197 -26.88 -18.07 -15.01
C TYR A 197 -28.27 -17.82 -14.43
N GLN A 198 -28.38 -16.76 -13.61
CA GLN A 198 -29.68 -16.32 -13.08
C GLN A 198 -30.08 -14.99 -13.72
N ARG A 199 -31.26 -14.97 -14.37
CA ARG A 199 -31.78 -13.78 -15.04
C ARG A 199 -32.58 -12.92 -14.04
N HIS A 200 -31.99 -11.88 -13.48
CA HIS A 200 -32.67 -10.92 -12.63
C HIS A 200 -32.81 -9.56 -13.30
N LEU A 201 -33.99 -8.93 -13.15
CA LEU A 201 -34.48 -7.80 -13.95
C LEU A 201 -34.12 -6.40 -13.44
N LYS A 202 -33.41 -6.22 -12.33
CA LYS A 202 -33.03 -4.86 -11.89
C LYS A 202 -31.86 -4.33 -12.71
N LYS A 203 -32.13 -3.29 -13.51
CA LYS A 203 -31.09 -2.53 -14.25
C LYS A 203 -30.27 -1.69 -13.26
N LEU A 204 -28.95 -1.68 -13.48
CA LEU A 204 -28.05 -0.71 -12.85
C LEU A 204 -28.35 0.67 -13.44
N ASN A 205 -29.02 1.53 -12.69
CA ASN A 205 -29.21 2.93 -13.10
C ASN A 205 -27.93 3.72 -12.75
N PHE A 206 -27.03 3.83 -13.72
CA PHE A 206 -25.91 4.77 -13.64
C PHE A 206 -26.41 6.15 -14.14
N ASN A 207 -26.35 7.14 -13.28
CA ASN A 207 -26.57 8.52 -13.68
C ASN A 207 -25.28 9.07 -14.29
N LEU A 208 -25.35 9.58 -15.52
CA LEU A 208 -24.21 10.22 -16.22
C LEU A 208 -23.57 11.34 -15.39
N ARG A 209 -24.35 12.07 -14.57
CA ARG A 209 -23.83 13.10 -13.67
C ARG A 209 -22.84 12.59 -12.63
N GLN A 210 -22.99 11.34 -12.16
CA GLN A 210 -22.05 10.73 -11.22
C GLN A 210 -20.70 10.35 -11.85
N PHE A 211 -20.64 10.24 -13.17
CA PHE A 211 -19.36 10.14 -13.88
C PHE A 211 -18.50 11.41 -13.74
N GLY A 212 -19.15 12.58 -13.68
CA GLY A 212 -18.44 13.83 -13.39
C GLY A 212 -17.76 13.81 -12.02
N ASP A 213 -18.45 13.27 -10.99
CA ASP A 213 -17.90 13.15 -9.63
C ASP A 213 -16.73 12.16 -9.59
N VAL A 214 -16.83 11.04 -10.30
CA VAL A 214 -15.78 10.04 -10.45
C VAL A 214 -14.53 10.66 -11.09
N ILE A 215 -14.70 11.40 -12.17
CA ILE A 215 -13.59 12.08 -12.87
C ILE A 215 -12.98 13.15 -11.98
N ALA A 216 -13.78 13.99 -11.33
CA ALA A 216 -13.28 15.03 -10.43
C ALA A 216 -12.51 14.43 -9.24
N ALA A 217 -13.05 13.38 -8.60
CA ALA A 217 -12.38 12.68 -7.51
C ALA A 217 -11.07 12.00 -7.96
N SER A 218 -11.06 11.35 -9.13
CA SER A 218 -9.85 10.72 -9.67
C SER A 218 -8.77 11.75 -10.00
N LEU A 219 -9.14 12.86 -10.65
CA LEU A 219 -8.22 13.95 -10.97
C LEU A 219 -7.64 14.61 -9.71
N MET A 220 -8.48 14.86 -8.70
CA MET A 220 -8.02 15.39 -7.41
C MET A 220 -6.96 14.48 -6.79
N MET A 221 -7.23 13.18 -6.69
CA MET A 221 -6.29 12.23 -6.08
C MET A 221 -5.03 12.04 -6.93
N MET A 222 -5.16 11.98 -8.26
CA MET A 222 -4.03 11.87 -9.17
C MET A 222 -3.12 13.09 -9.10
N ALA A 223 -3.68 14.30 -9.11
CA ALA A 223 -2.90 15.53 -9.01
C ALA A 223 -2.21 15.64 -7.63
N GLY A 224 -2.91 15.30 -6.53
CA GLY A 224 -2.33 15.29 -5.20
C GLY A 224 -1.18 14.29 -5.04
N SER A 225 -1.35 13.07 -5.52
CA SER A 225 -0.28 12.05 -5.50
C SER A 225 0.87 12.41 -6.44
N PHE A 226 0.62 13.05 -7.59
CA PHE A 226 1.67 13.54 -8.47
C PHE A 226 2.59 14.55 -7.75
N ILE A 227 2.02 15.55 -7.08
CA ILE A 227 2.79 16.55 -6.31
C ILE A 227 3.69 15.88 -5.26
N LEU A 228 3.14 14.89 -4.52
CA LEU A 228 3.88 14.24 -3.43
C LEU A 228 4.97 13.28 -3.92
N ILE A 229 4.76 12.59 -5.03
CA ILE A 229 5.72 11.63 -5.58
C ILE A 229 6.84 12.34 -6.34
N TYR A 230 6.48 13.29 -7.20
CA TYR A 230 7.45 13.98 -8.05
C TYR A 230 8.04 15.25 -7.41
N GLY A 231 7.54 15.67 -6.24
CA GLY A 231 8.00 16.89 -5.59
C GLY A 231 9.51 16.95 -5.45
N LYS A 232 10.13 15.85 -5.00
CA LYS A 232 11.58 15.74 -4.83
C LYS A 232 12.35 15.78 -6.15
N THR A 233 11.88 15.08 -7.17
CA THR A 233 12.57 14.94 -8.47
C THR A 233 12.40 16.15 -9.37
N LEU A 234 11.36 16.95 -9.14
CA LEU A 234 11.04 18.14 -9.94
C LEU A 234 11.20 19.45 -9.14
N ASP A 235 11.95 19.45 -8.05
CA ASP A 235 12.22 20.63 -7.20
C ASP A 235 10.97 21.39 -6.73
N TRP A 236 9.93 20.61 -6.38
CA TRP A 236 8.67 21.13 -5.82
C TRP A 236 8.04 22.23 -6.70
N PHE A 237 7.63 23.33 -6.10
CA PHE A 237 6.90 24.41 -6.78
C PHE A 237 7.73 25.26 -7.75
N ASP A 238 9.04 25.04 -7.87
CA ASP A 238 9.87 25.70 -8.86
C ASP A 238 9.59 25.16 -10.26
N ASN A 239 9.13 23.91 -10.37
CA ASN A 239 8.78 23.30 -11.63
C ASN A 239 7.35 23.65 -12.10
N TYR A 240 7.22 23.92 -13.41
CA TYR A 240 5.93 24.24 -14.04
C TYR A 240 4.90 23.11 -13.89
N TYR A 241 5.30 21.83 -14.03
CA TYR A 241 4.39 20.69 -13.96
C TYR A 241 3.77 20.51 -12.57
N ILE A 242 4.51 20.77 -11.51
CA ILE A 242 3.99 20.69 -10.13
C ILE A 242 3.02 21.84 -9.86
N ARG A 243 3.32 23.06 -10.35
CA ARG A 243 2.38 24.20 -10.25
C ARG A 243 1.08 23.92 -10.98
N LEU A 244 1.15 23.34 -12.17
CA LEU A 244 -0.03 22.94 -12.94
C LEU A 244 -0.83 21.84 -12.23
N ALA A 245 -0.17 20.84 -11.65
CA ALA A 245 -0.80 19.80 -10.84
C ALA A 245 -1.47 20.39 -9.59
N ALA A 246 -0.87 21.38 -8.94
CA ALA A 246 -1.46 22.07 -7.80
C ALA A 246 -2.74 22.85 -8.17
N ILE A 247 -2.73 23.53 -9.30
CA ILE A 247 -3.92 24.22 -9.84
C ILE A 247 -5.01 23.18 -10.16
N LEU A 248 -4.65 22.08 -10.81
CA LEU A 248 -5.59 21.00 -11.14
C LEU A 248 -6.18 20.36 -9.89
N PHE A 249 -5.36 20.14 -8.83
CA PHE A 249 -5.81 19.65 -7.54
C PHE A 249 -6.84 20.58 -6.90
N LEU A 250 -6.59 21.89 -6.88
CA LEU A 250 -7.51 22.87 -6.31
C LEU A 250 -8.81 22.97 -7.13
N LEU A 251 -8.72 23.00 -8.45
CA LEU A 251 -9.90 23.07 -9.32
C LEU A 251 -10.76 21.81 -9.22
N SER A 252 -10.14 20.63 -9.22
CA SER A 252 -10.88 19.36 -9.09
C SER A 252 -11.50 19.19 -7.72
N THR A 253 -10.84 19.66 -6.65
CA THR A 253 -11.40 19.69 -5.30
C THR A 253 -12.59 20.63 -5.21
N ALA A 254 -12.47 21.83 -5.75
CA ALA A 254 -13.58 22.80 -5.80
C ALA A 254 -14.75 22.28 -6.63
N ALA A 255 -14.49 21.66 -7.78
CA ALA A 255 -15.51 21.05 -8.63
C ALA A 255 -16.24 19.93 -7.87
N LEU A 256 -15.52 19.05 -7.17
CA LEU A 256 -16.10 17.96 -6.40
C LEU A 256 -17.00 18.50 -5.27
N ILE A 257 -16.55 19.48 -4.51
CA ILE A 257 -17.35 20.10 -3.44
C ILE A 257 -18.60 20.77 -4.03
N PHE A 258 -18.48 21.47 -5.14
CA PHE A 258 -19.59 22.16 -5.79
C PHE A 258 -20.64 21.18 -6.33
N ILE A 259 -20.19 20.11 -6.99
CA ILE A 259 -21.10 19.09 -7.56
C ILE A 259 -21.80 18.34 -6.42
N GLU A 260 -21.07 17.90 -5.39
CA GLU A 260 -21.61 17.17 -4.24
C GLU A 260 -22.61 18.01 -3.42
N GLY A 261 -22.38 19.31 -3.31
CA GLY A 261 -23.29 20.23 -2.60
C GLY A 261 -24.64 20.43 -3.30
N ASN A 262 -24.70 20.28 -4.64
CA ASN A 262 -25.87 20.59 -5.46
C ASN A 262 -26.68 19.34 -5.90
N LEU A 263 -26.16 18.13 -5.67
CA LEU A 263 -26.82 16.89 -6.10
C LEU A 263 -27.84 16.37 -5.07
N LYS A 264 -29.05 16.02 -5.53
CA LYS A 264 -30.07 15.32 -4.70
C LYS A 264 -29.61 13.94 -4.22
N HIS A 265 -28.77 13.26 -4.99
CA HIS A 265 -28.18 11.97 -4.66
C HIS A 265 -26.67 12.07 -4.82
N PRO A 266 -25.96 12.61 -3.80
CA PRO A 266 -24.53 12.82 -3.87
C PRO A 266 -23.79 11.49 -3.97
N TYR A 267 -22.66 11.50 -4.70
CA TYR A 267 -21.73 10.40 -4.83
C TYR A 267 -21.07 10.09 -3.47
N LEU A 268 -20.65 11.15 -2.76
CA LEU A 268 -20.08 11.10 -1.41
C LEU A 268 -20.98 11.86 -0.44
N LYS A 269 -21.58 11.19 0.52
CA LYS A 269 -22.37 11.85 1.54
C LYS A 269 -21.48 12.51 2.59
N LEU A 270 -21.22 13.80 2.46
CA LEU A 270 -20.36 14.58 3.36
C LEU A 270 -20.79 14.52 4.84
N GLY A 271 -22.06 14.17 5.11
CA GLY A 271 -22.54 13.94 6.48
C GLY A 271 -21.79 12.82 7.24
N VAL A 272 -20.99 12.00 6.55
CA VAL A 272 -20.13 11.00 7.18
C VAL A 272 -19.09 11.65 8.09
N PHE A 273 -18.59 12.83 7.75
CA PHE A 273 -17.62 13.58 8.56
C PHE A 273 -18.21 14.24 9.82
N LYS A 274 -19.53 14.17 10.02
CA LYS A 274 -20.14 14.58 11.31
C LYS A 274 -20.03 13.49 12.38
N GLN A 275 -19.68 12.25 11.98
CA GLN A 275 -19.53 11.13 12.90
C GLN A 275 -18.13 11.13 13.52
N LYS A 276 -18.03 11.31 14.84
CA LYS A 276 -16.75 11.37 15.58
C LYS A 276 -15.88 10.13 15.36
N ASN A 277 -16.51 8.94 15.37
CA ASN A 277 -15.80 7.67 15.17
C ASN A 277 -15.13 7.58 13.79
N VAL A 278 -15.77 8.11 12.75
CA VAL A 278 -15.23 8.14 11.39
C VAL A 278 -14.01 9.07 11.30
N ILE A 279 -14.10 10.27 11.87
CA ILE A 279 -12.98 11.21 11.88
C ILE A 279 -11.79 10.61 12.62
N PHE A 280 -12.03 10.10 13.82
CA PHE A 280 -10.97 9.50 14.64
C PHE A 280 -10.32 8.30 13.95
N ALA A 281 -11.12 7.38 13.40
CA ALA A 281 -10.61 6.24 12.65
C ALA A 281 -9.81 6.67 11.40
N SER A 282 -10.25 7.71 10.69
CA SER A 282 -9.54 8.22 9.51
C SER A 282 -8.18 8.82 9.86
N ILE A 283 -8.13 9.62 10.93
CA ILE A 283 -6.87 10.20 11.43
C ILE A 283 -5.92 9.09 11.88
N THR A 284 -6.42 8.11 12.65
CA THR A 284 -5.61 6.96 13.10
C THR A 284 -5.10 6.13 11.91
N PHE A 285 -5.89 5.96 10.83
CA PHE A 285 -5.40 5.32 9.61
C PHE A 285 -4.28 6.10 8.93
N ILE A 286 -4.39 7.42 8.83
CA ILE A 286 -3.34 8.27 8.25
C ILE A 286 -2.07 8.14 9.08
N MET A 287 -2.16 8.28 10.41
CA MET A 287 -1.03 8.11 11.33
C MET A 287 -0.36 6.74 11.18
N LEU A 288 -1.17 5.67 11.17
CA LEU A 288 -0.69 4.31 10.97
C LEU A 288 0.07 4.16 9.65
N MET A 289 -0.51 4.62 8.54
CA MET A 289 0.10 4.47 7.23
C MET A 289 1.34 5.33 7.06
N MET A 290 1.37 6.53 7.64
CA MET A 290 2.58 7.35 7.66
C MET A 290 3.73 6.60 8.34
N ILE A 291 3.52 6.07 9.58
CA ILE A 291 4.58 5.32 10.26
C ILE A 291 4.93 4.03 9.51
N ASN A 292 3.94 3.34 8.94
CA ASN A 292 4.19 2.11 8.19
C ASN A 292 5.09 2.32 6.96
N CYS A 293 5.15 3.52 6.39
CA CYS A 293 6.07 3.86 5.32
C CYS A 293 7.55 3.75 5.75
N SER A 294 7.86 3.78 7.06
CA SER A 294 9.20 3.46 7.58
C SER A 294 9.68 2.06 7.21
N ALA A 295 8.79 1.18 6.75
CA ALA A 295 9.16 -0.13 6.21
C ALA A 295 10.13 -0.06 5.02
N MET A 296 10.11 1.03 4.24
CA MET A 296 11.08 1.27 3.16
C MET A 296 12.52 1.26 3.67
N PHE A 297 12.76 1.65 4.94
CA PHE A 297 14.09 1.67 5.52
C PHE A 297 14.68 0.27 5.70
N VAL A 298 13.83 -0.74 5.93
CA VAL A 298 14.28 -2.14 5.99
C VAL A 298 14.80 -2.57 4.63
N SER A 299 14.07 -2.30 3.54
CA SER A 299 14.52 -2.66 2.19
C SER A 299 15.77 -1.88 1.76
N VAL A 300 15.87 -0.59 2.10
CA VAL A 300 17.07 0.22 1.85
C VAL A 300 18.27 -0.33 2.64
N PHE A 301 18.07 -0.65 3.91
CA PHE A 301 19.11 -1.23 4.76
C PHE A 301 19.61 -2.59 4.24
N THR A 302 18.68 -3.49 3.90
CA THR A 302 19.02 -4.82 3.38
C THR A 302 19.74 -4.76 2.04
N SER A 303 19.33 -3.86 1.14
CA SER A 303 19.99 -3.69 -0.16
C SER A 303 21.39 -3.09 -0.06
N ILE A 304 21.61 -2.12 0.85
CA ILE A 304 22.89 -1.41 0.96
C ILE A 304 23.88 -2.13 1.87
N SER A 305 23.44 -2.55 3.06
CA SER A 305 24.33 -3.16 4.07
C SER A 305 24.53 -4.66 3.83
N MET A 306 23.45 -5.37 3.49
CA MET A 306 23.50 -6.82 3.30
C MET A 306 23.66 -7.23 1.83
N LYS A 307 23.50 -6.30 0.88
CA LYS A 307 23.50 -6.55 -0.57
C LYS A 307 22.52 -7.65 -0.98
N ILE A 308 21.36 -7.65 -0.33
CA ILE A 308 20.28 -8.62 -0.57
C ILE A 308 19.47 -8.19 -1.79
N ASP A 309 19.19 -9.13 -2.68
CA ASP A 309 18.36 -8.92 -3.86
C ASP A 309 16.89 -8.65 -3.51
N ASN A 310 16.17 -8.04 -4.46
CA ASN A 310 14.75 -7.72 -4.33
C ASN A 310 13.89 -8.97 -4.07
N PHE A 311 14.23 -10.10 -4.68
CA PHE A 311 13.57 -11.38 -4.43
C PHE A 311 13.72 -11.84 -2.97
N GLN A 312 14.91 -11.77 -2.40
CA GLN A 312 15.15 -12.13 -0.99
C GLN A 312 14.43 -11.17 -0.04
N ASN A 313 14.33 -9.87 -0.38
CA ASN A 313 13.52 -8.91 0.36
C ASN A 313 12.03 -9.25 0.31
N ALA A 314 11.53 -9.71 -0.82
CA ALA A 314 10.15 -10.19 -0.94
C ALA A 314 9.90 -11.45 -0.09
N MET A 315 10.87 -12.37 -0.02
CA MET A 315 10.82 -13.54 0.85
C MET A 315 10.84 -13.17 2.34
N LEU A 316 11.60 -12.13 2.73
CA LEU A 316 11.54 -11.57 4.08
C LEU A 316 10.12 -11.10 4.42
N GLY A 317 9.41 -10.53 3.45
CA GLY A 317 8.01 -10.15 3.57
C GLY A 317 7.07 -11.31 3.97
N ASN A 318 7.40 -12.56 3.66
CA ASN A 318 6.59 -13.72 4.03
C ASN A 318 6.49 -13.92 5.54
N TYR A 319 7.50 -13.54 6.30
CA TYR A 319 7.45 -13.60 7.76
C TYR A 319 6.42 -12.61 8.35
N SER A 320 5.97 -11.62 7.58
CA SER A 320 4.85 -10.76 7.98
C SER A 320 3.55 -11.55 8.18
N LEU A 321 3.38 -12.70 7.50
CA LEU A 321 2.20 -13.56 7.65
C LEU A 321 2.05 -14.06 9.09
N VAL A 322 3.17 -14.41 9.74
CA VAL A 322 3.18 -14.82 11.15
C VAL A 322 2.66 -13.69 12.03
N GLY A 323 3.16 -12.48 11.83
CA GLY A 323 2.70 -11.30 12.56
C GLY A 323 1.22 -10.95 12.30
N TYR A 324 0.74 -11.11 11.08
CA TYR A 324 -0.69 -10.92 10.77
C TYR A 324 -1.58 -11.94 11.50
N VAL A 325 -1.18 -13.20 11.57
CA VAL A 325 -1.91 -14.23 12.33
C VAL A 325 -1.94 -13.90 13.81
N ILE A 326 -0.79 -13.57 14.41
CA ILE A 326 -0.69 -13.17 15.82
C ILE A 326 -1.57 -11.92 16.06
N GLY A 327 -1.47 -10.92 15.24
CA GLY A 327 -2.25 -9.69 15.35
C GLY A 327 -3.76 -9.92 15.24
N ALA A 328 -4.19 -10.80 14.32
CA ALA A 328 -5.61 -11.16 14.18
C ALA A 328 -6.14 -11.88 15.43
N ILE A 329 -5.39 -12.83 15.98
CA ILE A 329 -5.74 -13.55 17.21
C ILE A 329 -5.85 -12.56 18.38
N LEU A 330 -4.88 -11.67 18.54
CA LEU A 330 -4.90 -10.63 19.59
C LEU A 330 -6.12 -9.71 19.43
N CYS A 331 -6.45 -9.29 18.20
CA CYS A 331 -7.66 -8.50 17.93
C CYS A 331 -8.94 -9.23 18.36
N MET A 332 -9.07 -10.52 18.02
CA MET A 332 -10.25 -11.32 18.40
C MET A 332 -10.35 -11.44 19.92
N ILE A 333 -9.24 -11.71 20.61
CA ILE A 333 -9.19 -11.82 22.07
C ILE A 333 -9.60 -10.49 22.72
N LEU A 334 -8.97 -9.37 22.33
CA LEU A 334 -9.27 -8.04 22.88
C LEU A 334 -10.73 -7.61 22.62
N SER A 335 -11.27 -7.95 21.44
CA SER A 335 -12.68 -7.70 21.12
C SER A 335 -13.63 -8.58 21.93
N ALA A 336 -13.28 -9.84 22.19
CA ALA A 336 -14.07 -10.75 23.03
C ALA A 336 -14.14 -10.23 24.48
N PHE A 337 -13.06 -9.70 25.02
CA PHE A 337 -13.02 -9.08 26.35
C PHE A 337 -13.60 -7.66 26.39
N LYS A 338 -14.15 -7.16 25.29
CA LYS A 338 -14.75 -5.80 25.18
C LYS A 338 -13.81 -4.68 25.65
N VAL A 339 -12.51 -4.81 25.38
CA VAL A 339 -11.51 -3.79 25.74
C VAL A 339 -11.82 -2.50 24.98
N PRO A 340 -11.80 -1.32 25.64
CA PRO A 340 -12.00 -0.04 24.95
C PRO A 340 -10.99 0.21 23.83
N PHE A 341 -11.43 0.76 22.71
CA PHE A 341 -10.62 0.96 21.49
C PHE A 341 -9.31 1.72 21.76
N LYS A 342 -9.31 2.71 22.64
CA LYS A 342 -8.11 3.47 22.98
C LYS A 342 -6.96 2.58 23.48
N TYR A 343 -7.25 1.57 24.29
CA TYR A 343 -6.22 0.65 24.78
C TYR A 343 -5.75 -0.29 23.68
N ILE A 344 -6.66 -0.72 22.79
CA ILE A 344 -6.31 -1.57 21.65
C ILE A 344 -5.39 -0.80 20.68
N PHE A 345 -5.67 0.47 20.41
CA PHE A 345 -4.82 1.30 19.57
C PHE A 345 -3.47 1.58 20.22
N ALA A 346 -3.45 1.94 21.50
CA ALA A 346 -2.20 2.12 22.24
C ALA A 346 -1.35 0.84 22.20
N PHE A 347 -1.97 -0.34 22.38
CA PHE A 347 -1.32 -1.63 22.27
C PHE A 347 -0.79 -1.90 20.85
N GLY A 348 -1.56 -1.62 19.81
CA GLY A 348 -1.13 -1.76 18.42
C GLY A 348 0.06 -0.85 18.07
N PHE A 349 0.01 0.43 18.49
CA PHE A 349 1.13 1.36 18.30
C PHE A 349 2.36 0.97 19.11
N SER A 350 2.21 0.31 20.29
CA SER A 350 3.36 -0.17 21.05
C SER A 350 4.18 -1.23 20.32
N PHE A 351 3.53 -2.11 19.53
CA PHE A 351 4.26 -3.05 18.65
C PHE A 351 5.04 -2.34 17.55
N ILE A 352 4.46 -1.29 16.95
CA ILE A 352 5.15 -0.50 15.92
C ILE A 352 6.32 0.28 16.54
N THR A 353 6.14 0.82 17.75
CA THR A 353 7.23 1.48 18.50
C THR A 353 8.34 0.49 18.83
N ALA A 354 8.00 -0.71 19.31
CA ALA A 354 8.96 -1.77 19.59
C ALA A 354 9.74 -2.18 18.32
N TYR A 355 9.06 -2.27 17.17
CA TYR A 355 9.72 -2.47 15.88
C TYR A 355 10.72 -1.35 15.57
N ALA A 356 10.32 -0.08 15.71
CA ALA A 356 11.19 1.05 15.41
C ALA A 356 12.40 1.11 16.35
N ILE A 357 12.22 0.84 17.66
CA ILE A 357 13.31 0.73 18.63
C ILE A 357 14.26 -0.42 18.24
N TYR A 358 13.71 -1.58 17.90
CA TYR A 358 14.51 -2.73 17.51
C TYR A 358 15.36 -2.41 16.27
N MET A 359 14.76 -1.82 15.23
CA MET A 359 15.47 -1.42 14.01
C MET A 359 16.55 -0.35 14.25
N TYR A 360 16.32 0.59 15.16
CA TYR A 360 17.30 1.60 15.53
C TYR A 360 18.65 1.00 15.95
N PHE A 361 18.63 -0.11 16.69
CA PHE A 361 19.83 -0.82 17.11
C PHE A 361 20.41 -1.75 16.04
N GLN A 362 19.61 -2.15 15.04
CA GLN A 362 20.06 -3.04 13.97
C GLN A 362 20.77 -2.32 12.80
N TYR A 363 20.64 -1.00 12.68
CA TYR A 363 21.32 -0.26 11.62
C TYR A 363 22.83 -0.18 11.86
N GLN A 364 23.52 -1.25 11.46
CA GLN A 364 24.96 -1.44 11.55
C GLN A 364 25.53 -1.86 10.20
N SER A 365 26.84 -1.74 10.04
CA SER A 365 27.52 -2.12 8.79
C SER A 365 27.43 -3.61 8.46
N MET A 366 27.24 -4.46 9.46
CA MET A 366 27.03 -5.90 9.31
C MET A 366 25.71 -6.27 9.97
N GLY A 367 24.63 -6.28 9.20
CA GLY A 367 23.32 -6.75 9.66
C GLY A 367 23.16 -8.26 9.44
N LEU A 368 22.43 -8.92 10.36
CA LEU A 368 22.05 -10.32 10.23
C LEU A 368 20.61 -10.43 9.69
N TYR A 369 20.42 -11.27 8.70
CA TYR A 369 19.09 -11.50 8.09
C TYR A 369 18.04 -11.94 9.11
N GLU A 370 18.43 -12.78 10.07
CA GLU A 370 17.53 -13.28 11.14
C GLU A 370 16.93 -12.15 11.99
N HIS A 371 17.68 -11.09 12.24
CA HIS A 371 17.18 -9.93 12.98
C HIS A 371 16.07 -9.19 12.22
N MET A 372 16.11 -9.18 10.88
CA MET A 372 15.08 -8.57 10.05
C MET A 372 13.75 -9.33 10.10
N ILE A 373 13.80 -10.65 10.35
CA ILE A 373 12.60 -11.49 10.54
C ILE A 373 11.79 -11.00 11.74
N TRP A 374 12.43 -10.82 12.89
CA TRP A 374 11.76 -10.34 14.11
C TRP A 374 11.19 -8.94 13.95
N ALA A 375 11.94 -8.05 13.32
CA ALA A 375 11.45 -6.70 12.99
C ALA A 375 10.18 -6.76 12.14
N THR A 376 10.15 -7.61 11.12
CA THR A 376 9.01 -7.79 10.22
C THR A 376 7.79 -8.35 10.95
N ILE A 377 7.97 -9.32 11.86
CA ILE A 377 6.89 -9.90 12.68
C ILE A 377 6.31 -8.84 13.63
N LEU A 378 7.15 -8.08 14.34
CA LEU A 378 6.68 -7.03 15.25
C LEU A 378 5.85 -5.96 14.52
N ARG A 379 6.37 -5.46 13.41
CA ARG A 379 5.69 -4.46 12.58
C ARG A 379 4.34 -4.97 12.08
N SER A 380 4.31 -6.18 11.51
CA SER A 380 3.10 -6.75 10.91
C SER A 380 2.03 -7.07 11.97
N THR A 381 2.43 -7.46 13.19
CA THR A 381 1.50 -7.64 14.31
C THR A 381 0.81 -6.32 14.68
N GLY A 382 1.58 -5.25 14.90
CA GLY A 382 1.02 -3.92 15.20
C GLY A 382 0.15 -3.40 14.06
N MET A 383 0.61 -3.57 12.82
CA MET A 383 -0.12 -3.18 11.62
C MET A 383 -1.49 -3.87 11.53
N MET A 384 -1.56 -5.19 11.78
CA MET A 384 -2.80 -5.95 11.71
C MET A 384 -3.81 -5.51 12.78
N ILE A 385 -3.35 -5.25 14.01
CA ILE A 385 -4.19 -4.76 15.11
C ILE A 385 -4.81 -3.42 14.75
N LEU A 386 -3.99 -2.46 14.38
CA LEU A 386 -4.44 -1.10 14.08
C LEU A 386 -5.33 -1.05 12.84
N TYR A 387 -4.94 -1.76 11.79
CA TYR A 387 -5.64 -1.77 10.52
C TYR A 387 -7.06 -2.31 10.64
N THR A 388 -7.24 -3.42 11.37
CA THR A 388 -8.55 -4.01 11.60
C THR A 388 -9.40 -3.18 12.54
N MET A 389 -8.84 -2.73 13.65
CA MET A 389 -9.62 -2.00 14.66
C MET A 389 -10.01 -0.59 14.22
N CYS A 390 -9.21 0.08 13.40
CA CYS A 390 -9.62 1.33 12.76
C CYS A 390 -10.84 1.13 11.83
N ALA A 391 -10.84 0.04 11.06
CA ALA A 391 -11.97 -0.26 10.16
C ALA A 391 -13.25 -0.59 10.94
N VAL A 392 -13.12 -1.33 12.05
CA VAL A 392 -14.24 -1.64 12.96
C VAL A 392 -14.77 -0.36 13.59
N LEU A 393 -13.92 0.47 14.19
CA LEU A 393 -14.32 1.71 14.87
C LEU A 393 -15.12 2.64 13.95
N GLY A 394 -14.65 2.85 12.73
CA GLY A 394 -15.36 3.71 11.78
C GLY A 394 -16.71 3.17 11.30
N SER A 395 -16.93 1.85 11.43
CA SER A 395 -18.20 1.21 11.09
C SER A 395 -19.18 1.05 12.25
N ILE A 396 -18.74 1.31 13.50
CA ILE A 396 -19.57 1.20 14.70
C ILE A 396 -20.66 2.26 14.70
N ARG A 397 -21.91 1.83 14.92
CA ARG A 397 -23.11 2.71 14.98
C ARG A 397 -23.26 3.64 13.77
N LEU A 398 -22.65 3.26 12.63
CA LEU A 398 -22.75 4.04 11.41
C LEU A 398 -24.04 3.69 10.66
N PRO A 399 -24.94 4.65 10.37
CA PRO A 399 -26.13 4.40 9.57
C PRO A 399 -25.77 3.83 8.19
N LEU A 400 -26.52 2.85 7.70
CA LEU A 400 -26.30 2.19 6.41
C LEU A 400 -26.17 3.17 5.24
N LYS A 401 -26.88 4.30 5.31
CA LYS A 401 -26.80 5.38 4.31
C LYS A 401 -25.40 5.99 4.15
N TYR A 402 -24.54 5.93 5.17
CA TYR A 402 -23.17 6.48 5.15
C TYR A 402 -22.10 5.41 4.93
N MET A 403 -22.47 4.12 4.90
CA MET A 403 -21.49 3.01 4.84
C MET A 403 -20.60 3.07 3.60
N SER A 404 -21.15 3.38 2.42
CA SER A 404 -20.36 3.52 1.19
C SER A 404 -19.40 4.72 1.24
N SER A 405 -19.83 5.83 1.85
CA SER A 405 -18.98 7.01 2.05
C SER A 405 -17.88 6.74 3.06
N TRP A 406 -18.14 5.95 4.11
CA TRP A 406 -17.10 5.50 5.04
C TRP A 406 -16.03 4.66 4.35
N ILE A 407 -16.43 3.70 3.52
CA ILE A 407 -15.47 2.86 2.79
C ILE A 407 -14.59 3.71 1.87
N PHE A 408 -15.17 4.72 1.20
CA PHE A 408 -14.40 5.68 0.41
C PHE A 408 -13.36 6.42 1.27
N VAL A 409 -13.79 7.04 2.38
CA VAL A 409 -12.91 7.80 3.28
C VAL A 409 -11.82 6.90 3.87
N MET A 410 -12.18 5.69 4.30
CA MET A 410 -11.24 4.71 4.81
C MET A 410 -10.18 4.33 3.78
N LEU A 411 -10.61 3.98 2.55
CA LEU A 411 -9.67 3.64 1.47
C LEU A 411 -8.81 4.83 1.06
N PHE A 412 -9.38 6.03 1.02
CA PHE A 412 -8.65 7.27 0.71
C PHE A 412 -7.57 7.56 1.75
N ALA A 413 -7.90 7.48 3.04
CA ALA A 413 -6.96 7.70 4.13
C ALA A 413 -5.82 6.65 4.13
N ARG A 414 -6.17 5.36 3.99
CA ARG A 414 -5.20 4.27 4.14
C ARG A 414 -4.38 3.95 2.89
N SER A 415 -4.94 4.16 1.69
CA SER A 415 -4.29 3.72 0.44
C SER A 415 -3.72 4.88 -0.38
N ILE A 416 -4.13 6.12 -0.10
CA ILE A 416 -3.66 7.29 -0.83
C ILE A 416 -2.99 8.27 0.12
N ILE A 417 -3.71 8.98 1.00
CA ILE A 417 -3.13 10.05 1.82
C ILE A 417 -1.98 9.53 2.69
N GLY A 418 -2.25 8.52 3.52
CA GLY A 418 -1.25 8.01 4.47
C GLY A 418 0.03 7.56 3.77
N PRO A 419 -0.02 6.66 2.78
CA PRO A 419 1.18 6.20 2.09
C PRO A 419 1.87 7.29 1.25
N THR A 420 1.15 8.13 0.50
CA THR A 420 1.79 9.15 -0.33
C THR A 420 2.48 10.23 0.50
N VAL A 421 1.81 10.71 1.56
CA VAL A 421 2.41 11.68 2.49
C VAL A 421 3.57 11.06 3.26
N GLY A 422 3.39 9.84 3.77
CA GLY A 422 4.44 9.13 4.50
C GLY A 422 5.68 8.88 3.65
N THR A 423 5.52 8.36 2.43
CA THR A 423 6.65 8.16 1.50
C THR A 423 7.32 9.47 1.12
N ALA A 424 6.55 10.52 0.84
CA ALA A 424 7.12 11.83 0.53
C ALA A 424 7.97 12.38 1.70
N ILE A 425 7.46 12.31 2.93
CA ILE A 425 8.21 12.76 4.12
C ILE A 425 9.49 11.94 4.29
N TYR A 426 9.39 10.61 4.34
CA TYR A 426 10.54 9.76 4.60
C TYR A 426 11.58 9.78 3.48
N SER A 427 11.16 9.83 2.20
CA SER A 427 12.09 9.89 1.08
C SER A 427 12.85 11.22 1.03
N ASN A 428 12.20 12.35 1.33
CA ASN A 428 12.86 13.66 1.40
C ASN A 428 13.82 13.73 2.58
N LEU A 429 13.38 13.32 3.78
CA LEU A 429 14.24 13.28 4.97
C LEU A 429 15.47 12.38 4.76
N LEU A 430 15.26 11.20 4.17
CA LEU A 430 16.36 10.27 3.90
C LEU A 430 17.40 10.88 2.96
N ASN A 431 16.94 11.53 1.88
CA ASN A 431 17.85 12.19 0.93
C ASN A 431 18.60 13.35 1.57
N GLU A 432 17.90 14.21 2.30
CA GLU A 432 18.50 15.38 2.97
C GLU A 432 19.54 14.94 4.01
N ARG A 433 19.19 13.97 4.87
CA ARG A 433 20.11 13.48 5.90
C ARG A 433 21.26 12.70 5.34
N GLN A 434 21.06 11.91 4.31
CA GLN A 434 22.13 11.22 3.61
C GLN A 434 23.13 12.21 3.02
N GLN A 435 22.67 13.27 2.35
CA GLN A 435 23.56 14.32 1.80
C GLN A 435 24.32 15.05 2.91
N HIS A 436 23.65 15.38 4.02
CA HIS A 436 24.28 16.02 5.18
C HIS A 436 25.39 15.15 5.77
N TYR A 437 25.12 13.86 6.02
CA TYR A 437 26.12 12.93 6.53
C TYR A 437 27.23 12.65 5.51
N MET A 438 26.90 12.61 4.22
CA MET A 438 27.91 12.47 3.17
C MET A 438 28.88 13.65 3.17
N ALA A 439 28.38 14.89 3.27
CA ALA A 439 29.20 16.09 3.38
C ALA A 439 30.06 16.05 4.65
N THR A 440 29.48 15.72 5.79
CA THR A 440 30.20 15.66 7.08
C THR A 440 31.29 14.58 7.09
N LEU A 441 30.97 13.38 6.61
CA LEU A 441 31.93 12.27 6.60
C LEU A 441 33.03 12.49 5.57
N SER A 442 32.75 13.13 4.42
CA SER A 442 33.76 13.42 3.40
C SER A 442 34.82 14.41 3.88
N THR A 443 34.45 15.36 4.75
CA THR A 443 35.45 16.31 5.34
C THR A 443 36.43 15.62 6.28
N GLY A 444 36.05 14.49 6.89
CA GLY A 444 36.90 13.69 7.76
C GLY A 444 37.84 12.74 7.02
N VAL A 445 37.67 12.58 5.69
CA VAL A 445 38.50 11.67 4.88
C VAL A 445 39.69 12.44 4.32
N ASP A 446 40.77 12.44 5.07
CA ASP A 446 42.06 13.02 4.66
C ASP A 446 43.10 11.91 4.53
N LEU A 447 43.87 11.95 3.44
CA LEU A 447 45.02 11.07 3.23
C LEU A 447 46.19 11.34 4.21
N MET A 448 46.14 12.43 4.97
CA MET A 448 47.04 12.66 6.09
C MET A 448 46.75 11.75 7.30
N ASN A 449 45.54 11.20 7.40
CA ASN A 449 45.23 10.18 8.40
C ASN A 449 45.88 8.84 8.00
N PRO A 450 46.81 8.29 8.82
CA PRO A 450 47.55 7.10 8.46
C PRO A 450 46.71 5.84 8.27
N GLU A 451 45.57 5.74 8.95
CA GLU A 451 44.64 4.61 8.78
C GLU A 451 43.91 4.66 7.41
N ILE A 452 43.47 5.84 7.01
CA ILE A 452 42.81 6.06 5.72
C ILE A 452 43.82 5.90 4.59
N ALA A 453 44.99 6.52 4.70
CA ALA A 453 46.08 6.38 3.74
C ALA A 453 46.55 4.93 3.62
N GLY A 454 46.65 4.20 4.72
CA GLY A 454 47.01 2.79 4.75
C GLY A 454 46.00 1.92 3.98
N SER A 455 44.71 2.08 4.25
CA SER A 455 43.64 1.33 3.58
C SER A 455 43.52 1.69 2.10
N PHE A 456 43.67 2.97 1.74
CA PHE A 456 43.71 3.43 0.36
C PHE A 456 44.86 2.84 -0.43
N ASN A 457 46.09 2.95 0.11
CA ASN A 457 47.30 2.41 -0.51
C ASN A 457 47.27 0.88 -0.63
N GLN A 458 46.69 0.19 0.35
CA GLN A 458 46.46 -1.26 0.28
C GLN A 458 45.52 -1.64 -0.86
N THR A 459 44.43 -0.88 -1.07
CA THR A 459 43.49 -1.09 -2.17
C THR A 459 44.18 -0.82 -3.52
N VAL A 460 44.94 0.27 -3.65
CA VAL A 460 45.72 0.59 -4.87
C VAL A 460 46.68 -0.53 -5.19
N LYS A 461 47.51 -0.96 -4.21
CA LYS A 461 48.46 -2.05 -4.40
C LYS A 461 47.75 -3.37 -4.75
N GLY A 462 46.67 -3.71 -4.06
CA GLY A 462 45.87 -4.92 -4.36
C GLY A 462 45.34 -4.92 -5.79
N SER A 463 44.80 -3.78 -6.26
CA SER A 463 44.30 -3.63 -7.61
C SER A 463 45.43 -3.70 -8.67
N GLN A 464 46.59 -3.12 -8.40
CA GLN A 464 47.74 -3.18 -9.32
C GLN A 464 48.37 -4.59 -9.39
N PHE A 465 48.65 -5.22 -8.24
CA PHE A 465 49.39 -6.47 -8.18
C PHE A 465 48.53 -7.72 -8.37
N MET A 466 47.27 -7.71 -7.88
CA MET A 466 46.41 -8.89 -8.00
C MET A 466 45.51 -8.87 -9.26
N GLN A 467 45.11 -7.68 -9.72
CA GLN A 467 44.18 -7.54 -10.85
C GLN A 467 44.87 -7.00 -12.11
N GLY A 468 46.13 -6.59 -12.05
CA GLY A 468 46.90 -6.13 -13.21
C GLY A 468 46.48 -4.78 -13.78
N HIS A 469 45.76 -3.96 -12.98
CA HIS A 469 45.29 -2.64 -13.43
C HIS A 469 46.45 -1.62 -13.50
N SER A 470 46.32 -0.64 -14.40
CA SER A 470 47.22 0.50 -14.45
C SER A 470 47.16 1.34 -13.15
N ALA A 471 48.24 2.08 -12.84
CA ALA A 471 48.28 2.91 -11.64
C ALA A 471 47.11 3.91 -11.56
N GLU A 472 46.69 4.46 -12.69
CA GLU A 472 45.60 5.41 -12.80
C GLU A 472 44.25 4.72 -12.52
N THR A 473 43.97 3.56 -13.12
CA THR A 473 42.78 2.79 -12.87
C THR A 473 42.70 2.27 -11.44
N ALA A 474 43.81 1.88 -10.85
CA ALA A 474 43.90 1.41 -9.47
C ALA A 474 43.58 2.54 -8.46
N THR A 475 44.07 3.77 -8.70
CA THR A 475 43.74 4.93 -7.86
C THR A 475 42.29 5.32 -8.00
N THR A 476 41.70 5.27 -9.21
CA THR A 476 40.28 5.53 -9.44
C THR A 476 39.39 4.51 -8.72
N LEU A 477 39.74 3.22 -8.78
CA LEU A 477 39.01 2.16 -8.08
C LEU A 477 39.10 2.34 -6.55
N ALA A 478 40.27 2.69 -6.02
CA ALA A 478 40.43 2.97 -4.60
C ALA A 478 39.59 4.17 -4.13
N THR A 479 39.51 5.23 -4.94
CA THR A 479 38.69 6.41 -4.67
C THR A 479 37.20 6.02 -4.68
N MET A 480 36.74 5.25 -5.67
CA MET A 480 35.36 4.73 -5.74
C MET A 480 35.04 3.86 -4.53
N GLN A 481 35.96 3.02 -4.06
CA GLN A 481 35.73 2.18 -2.90
C GLN A 481 35.58 2.99 -1.61
N VAL A 482 36.44 4.01 -1.40
CA VAL A 482 36.33 4.92 -0.25
C VAL A 482 35.01 5.70 -0.31
N SER A 483 34.69 6.27 -1.47
CA SER A 483 33.41 6.98 -1.68
C SER A 483 32.20 6.07 -1.40
N GLY A 484 32.23 4.83 -1.88
CA GLY A 484 31.18 3.84 -1.60
C GLY A 484 31.02 3.53 -0.11
N ARG A 485 32.13 3.41 0.64
CA ARG A 485 32.07 3.22 2.10
C ARG A 485 31.47 4.43 2.81
N ILE A 486 31.84 5.63 2.40
CA ILE A 486 31.26 6.88 2.94
C ILE A 486 29.76 6.92 2.67
N GLN A 487 29.34 6.60 1.45
CA GLN A 487 27.94 6.57 1.07
C GLN A 487 27.13 5.58 1.93
N VAL A 488 27.66 4.37 2.17
CA VAL A 488 27.01 3.37 3.04
C VAL A 488 26.89 3.89 4.46
N GLN A 489 27.96 4.45 5.04
CA GLN A 489 27.94 4.99 6.40
C GLN A 489 27.00 6.20 6.54
N ALA A 490 27.00 7.09 5.56
CA ALA A 490 26.08 8.23 5.51
C ALA A 490 24.61 7.77 5.49
N MET A 491 24.32 6.73 4.70
CA MET A 491 22.97 6.16 4.63
C MET A 491 22.58 5.50 5.95
N LEU A 492 23.45 4.70 6.58
CA LEU A 492 23.18 4.06 7.87
C LEU A 492 22.94 5.10 8.98
N SER A 493 23.72 6.18 9.00
CA SER A 493 23.53 7.28 9.95
C SER A 493 22.19 8.00 9.74
N ALA A 494 21.81 8.26 8.49
CA ALA A 494 20.54 8.86 8.14
C ALA A 494 19.36 7.95 8.53
N LEU A 495 19.43 6.65 8.23
CA LEU A 495 18.40 5.68 8.62
C LEU A 495 18.23 5.63 10.14
N LYS A 496 19.32 5.65 10.89
CA LYS A 496 19.31 5.62 12.36
C LYS A 496 18.66 6.87 12.93
N GLU A 497 19.02 8.06 12.45
CA GLU A 497 18.44 9.34 12.90
C GLU A 497 16.95 9.40 12.62
N ILE A 498 16.52 9.11 11.40
CA ILE A 498 15.09 9.19 11.01
C ILE A 498 14.26 8.15 11.77
N THR A 499 14.82 6.96 12.00
CA THR A 499 14.14 5.95 12.83
C THR A 499 14.02 6.42 14.28
N GLY A 500 14.99 7.15 14.82
CA GLY A 500 14.87 7.84 16.12
C GLY A 500 13.69 8.81 16.15
N TRP A 501 13.53 9.64 15.12
CA TRP A 501 12.36 10.53 15.02
C TRP A 501 11.04 9.76 14.88
N THR A 502 11.05 8.63 14.18
CA THR A 502 9.88 7.76 14.05
C THR A 502 9.47 7.15 15.41
N ILE A 503 10.43 6.82 16.29
CA ILE A 503 10.15 6.37 17.66
C ILE A 503 9.42 7.46 18.44
N PHE A 504 9.91 8.71 18.42
CA PHE A 504 9.22 9.81 19.09
C PHE A 504 7.83 10.07 18.53
N ALA A 505 7.66 10.02 17.20
CA ALA A 505 6.37 10.17 16.56
C ALA A 505 5.39 9.06 16.96
N SER A 506 5.85 7.81 17.04
CA SER A 506 5.00 6.68 17.44
C SER A 506 4.60 6.75 18.92
N ILE A 507 5.49 7.20 19.81
CA ILE A 507 5.16 7.45 21.22
C ILE A 507 4.12 8.58 21.33
N LEU A 508 4.30 9.67 20.57
CA LEU A 508 3.32 10.74 20.52
C LEU A 508 1.94 10.24 20.09
N PHE A 509 1.88 9.35 19.11
CA PHE A 509 0.61 8.76 18.66
C PHE A 509 -0.03 7.87 19.73
N ILE A 510 0.75 7.15 20.54
CA ILE A 510 0.22 6.40 21.69
C ILE A 510 -0.43 7.36 22.71
N ILE A 511 0.14 8.54 22.90
CA ILE A 511 -0.39 9.54 23.87
C ILE A 511 -1.66 10.20 23.33
N ILE A 512 -1.73 10.47 22.03
CA ILE A 512 -2.89 11.12 21.37
C ILE A 512 -4.12 10.20 21.34
N VAL A 513 -3.92 8.90 21.21
CA VAL A 513 -4.98 7.90 21.12
C VAL A 513 -5.47 7.46 22.50
#